data_e35feb077d5b65cd55b0e8305539ab8d
#
_entry.id   e35feb077d5b65cd55b0e8305539ab8d
#
_cell.length_a   1.000
_cell.length_b   1.000
_cell.length_c   1.000
_cell.angle_alpha   90.00
_cell.angle_beta   90.00
_cell.angle_gamma   90.00
#
_symmetry.space_group_name_H-M   'P 1'
#
loop_
_entity.id
_entity.type
_entity.pdbx_description
1 polymer ?
#
loop_
_entity_poly.entity_id
_entity_poly.type
_entity_poly.pdbx_seq_one_letter_code
_entity_poly.pdbx_strand_id
1 'polypeptide(L)'
;MRPLVIFVLSFSATLVCAGNSRAQTKVPETDTQSWNDVQITIPLNKKTEFVILGTVRIGDNLTSFVDEREGFRVNYLVQKYVTLQTLYFHRDAKPPNGKHEREERLTFGANFKIPIGKFTLNTRNWFERRWRQPQVDAWRYRNRVQLEHPFKIGKTKFTWMISDEFFYDWSVHDWVRNRFAAGISHAFNKHLTLDVYGMRQNDGRTKPGDVNVIGTTWRIRL
;
A
#
# COMPACT_ATOMS: atom_id res chain seq x y z
N MET A 1 5.93 -25.42 -38.35
CA MET A 1 6.87 -24.65 -37.52
C MET A 1 6.50 -23.17 -37.62
N ARG A 2 5.97 -22.57 -36.56
CA ARG A 2 5.60 -21.14 -36.50
C ARG A 2 6.63 -20.43 -35.60
N PRO A 3 7.22 -19.31 -35.99
CA PRO A 3 8.23 -18.64 -35.20
C PRO A 3 7.60 -17.97 -33.97
N LEU A 4 8.25 -18.19 -32.84
CA LEU A 4 7.99 -17.56 -31.54
C LEU A 4 8.55 -16.13 -31.57
N VAL A 5 7.69 -15.13 -31.60
CA VAL A 5 8.10 -13.73 -31.47
C VAL A 5 8.32 -13.46 -29.98
N ILE A 6 9.59 -13.35 -29.58
CA ILE A 6 10.00 -12.96 -28.23
C ILE A 6 10.03 -11.43 -28.20
N PHE A 7 9.07 -10.80 -27.50
CA PHE A 7 9.14 -9.38 -27.13
C PHE A 7 10.08 -9.22 -25.95
N VAL A 8 11.31 -8.78 -26.22
CA VAL A 8 12.27 -8.37 -25.21
C VAL A 8 11.95 -6.90 -24.86
N LEU A 9 11.33 -6.67 -23.71
CA LEU A 9 11.22 -5.34 -23.11
C LEU A 9 12.59 -4.99 -22.52
N SER A 10 13.40 -4.21 -23.26
CA SER A 10 14.63 -3.61 -22.77
C SER A 10 14.29 -2.44 -21.86
N PHE A 11 14.51 -2.61 -20.56
CA PHE A 11 14.42 -1.54 -19.57
C PHE A 11 15.76 -0.78 -19.57
N SER A 12 15.83 0.33 -20.30
CA SER A 12 17.00 1.21 -20.30
C SER A 12 16.99 2.07 -19.04
N ALA A 13 17.81 1.72 -18.06
CA ALA A 13 18.07 2.58 -16.89
C ALA A 13 19.01 3.70 -17.30
N THR A 14 18.47 4.91 -17.50
CA THR A 14 19.28 6.13 -17.73
C THR A 14 19.73 6.65 -16.36
N LEU A 15 21.02 6.49 -16.05
CA LEU A 15 21.66 7.08 -14.88
C LEU A 15 21.90 8.56 -15.16
N VAL A 16 21.08 9.45 -14.58
CA VAL A 16 21.30 10.89 -14.61
C VAL A 16 22.09 11.29 -13.36
N CYS A 17 23.37 11.64 -13.54
CA CYS A 17 24.15 12.30 -12.50
C CYS A 17 23.65 13.75 -12.35
N ALA A 18 22.93 14.05 -11.28
CA ALA A 18 22.53 15.41 -10.92
C ALA A 18 23.53 16.00 -9.93
N GLY A 19 24.18 17.09 -10.35
CA GLY A 19 25.11 17.87 -9.54
C GLY A 19 24.40 18.59 -8.38
N ASN A 20 25.06 18.67 -7.23
CA ASN A 20 24.59 19.30 -6.00
C ASN A 20 24.52 20.83 -6.15
N SER A 21 23.34 21.38 -6.39
CA SER A 21 23.04 22.79 -6.12
C SER A 21 22.11 22.87 -4.91
N ARG A 22 22.65 23.32 -3.76
CA ARG A 22 21.86 23.64 -2.56
C ARG A 22 21.11 24.95 -2.77
N ALA A 23 19.97 24.91 -3.47
CA ALA A 23 18.98 25.97 -3.39
C ALA A 23 18.01 25.61 -2.23
N GLN A 24 17.52 26.59 -1.47
CA GLN A 24 16.44 26.41 -0.49
C GLN A 24 15.23 25.82 -1.24
N THR A 25 15.05 24.52 -1.16
CA THR A 25 14.06 23.80 -1.95
C THR A 25 12.70 23.95 -1.29
N LYS A 26 11.83 24.73 -1.95
CA LYS A 26 10.38 24.66 -1.74
C LYS A 26 9.98 23.19 -1.86
N VAL A 27 9.36 22.62 -0.82
CA VAL A 27 8.93 21.21 -0.84
C VAL A 27 8.07 21.00 -2.10
N PRO A 28 8.41 20.06 -2.99
CA PRO A 28 7.70 19.88 -4.23
C PRO A 28 6.25 19.47 -3.97
N GLU A 29 5.34 19.89 -4.83
CA GLU A 29 3.92 19.55 -4.74
C GLU A 29 3.67 18.07 -5.09
N THR A 30 4.54 17.50 -5.92
CA THR A 30 4.47 16.10 -6.36
C THR A 30 5.78 15.39 -6.03
N ASP A 31 5.68 14.13 -5.62
CA ASP A 31 6.82 13.25 -5.36
C ASP A 31 6.64 11.89 -6.06
N THR A 32 7.75 11.23 -6.37
CA THR A 32 7.78 9.84 -6.83
C THR A 32 8.42 8.98 -5.75
N GLN A 33 7.71 7.93 -5.34
CA GLN A 33 8.12 7.08 -4.22
C GLN A 33 8.12 5.60 -4.61
N SER A 34 8.98 4.82 -3.94
CA SER A 34 8.90 3.37 -3.90
C SER A 34 8.35 2.93 -2.54
N TRP A 35 7.29 2.14 -2.54
CA TRP A 35 6.69 1.58 -1.32
C TRP A 35 6.88 0.07 -1.31
N ASN A 36 7.55 -0.44 -0.28
CA ASN A 36 7.87 -1.85 -0.16
C ASN A 36 7.28 -2.38 1.15
N ASP A 37 6.30 -3.28 1.02
CA ASP A 37 5.59 -3.89 2.13
C ASP A 37 5.96 -5.37 2.25
N VAL A 38 6.09 -5.85 3.48
CA VAL A 38 6.22 -7.26 3.83
C VAL A 38 5.09 -7.63 4.78
N GLN A 39 4.42 -8.75 4.52
CA GLN A 39 3.35 -9.29 5.35
C GLN A 39 3.63 -10.77 5.62
N ILE A 40 3.85 -11.13 6.90
CA ILE A 40 4.04 -12.52 7.32
C ILE A 40 2.78 -12.98 8.04
N THR A 41 2.04 -13.90 7.42
CA THR A 41 0.78 -14.43 7.95
C THR A 41 1.01 -15.76 8.66
N ILE A 42 0.62 -15.82 9.92
CA ILE A 42 0.67 -17.00 10.80
C ILE A 42 -0.79 -17.43 11.06
N PRO A 43 -1.27 -18.54 10.46
CA PRO A 43 -2.60 -19.07 10.76
C PRO A 43 -2.61 -19.62 12.20
N LEU A 44 -3.42 -19.04 13.09
CA LEU A 44 -3.58 -19.54 14.46
C LEU A 44 -4.62 -20.66 14.53
N ASN A 45 -5.66 -20.54 13.72
CA ASN A 45 -6.70 -21.58 13.54
C ASN A 45 -7.46 -21.32 12.22
N LYS A 46 -8.55 -22.09 11.97
CA LYS A 46 -9.35 -21.98 10.74
C LYS A 46 -10.02 -20.61 10.52
N LYS A 47 -10.13 -19.78 11.56
CA LYS A 47 -10.81 -18.48 11.51
C LYS A 47 -9.89 -17.30 11.85
N THR A 48 -8.76 -17.54 12.50
CA THR A 48 -7.92 -16.49 13.06
C THR A 48 -6.52 -16.56 12.47
N GLU A 49 -6.04 -15.43 11.99
CA GLU A 49 -4.68 -15.25 11.49
C GLU A 49 -4.02 -14.09 12.24
N PHE A 50 -2.77 -14.26 12.58
CA PHE A 50 -1.89 -13.20 13.04
C PHE A 50 -0.97 -12.78 11.88
N VAL A 51 -0.81 -11.48 11.66
CA VAL A 51 -0.01 -10.96 10.55
C VAL A 51 0.98 -9.94 11.06
N ILE A 52 2.26 -10.19 10.83
CA ILE A 52 3.34 -9.23 11.06
C ILE A 52 3.48 -8.37 9.81
N LEU A 53 3.67 -7.08 10.00
CA LEU A 53 3.69 -6.06 8.94
C LEU A 53 4.97 -5.23 9.03
N GLY A 54 5.61 -5.03 7.90
CA GLY A 54 6.73 -4.12 7.73
C GLY A 54 6.57 -3.31 6.46
N THR A 55 6.90 -2.02 6.50
CA THR A 55 6.88 -1.13 5.33
C THR A 55 8.12 -0.24 5.33
N VAL A 56 8.74 -0.11 4.18
CA VAL A 56 9.80 0.86 3.91
C VAL A 56 9.41 1.70 2.70
N ARG A 57 9.62 3.02 2.79
CA ARG A 57 9.35 3.95 1.70
C ARG A 57 10.58 4.77 1.36
N ILE A 58 10.87 4.83 0.08
CA ILE A 58 11.90 5.69 -0.50
C ILE A 58 11.15 6.76 -1.29
N GLY A 59 11.38 8.01 -0.98
CA GLY A 59 10.77 9.19 -1.61
C GLY A 59 11.82 10.19 -2.06
N ASP A 60 11.43 11.46 -2.14
CA ASP A 60 12.27 12.52 -2.68
C ASP A 60 12.79 12.13 -4.07
N ASN A 61 11.84 11.78 -4.96
CA ASN A 61 12.12 11.23 -6.28
C ASN A 61 13.02 9.99 -6.26
N LEU A 62 12.75 9.06 -5.34
CA LEU A 62 13.48 7.79 -5.16
C LEU A 62 14.91 7.92 -4.63
N THR A 63 15.28 9.05 -4.02
CA THR A 63 16.66 9.30 -3.56
C THR A 63 16.84 9.14 -2.06
N SER A 64 15.76 9.23 -1.28
CA SER A 64 15.84 9.31 0.18
C SER A 64 14.87 8.37 0.88
N PHE A 65 15.31 7.79 1.97
CA PHE A 65 14.43 7.09 2.91
C PHE A 65 13.51 8.10 3.61
N VAL A 66 12.18 7.89 3.51
CA VAL A 66 11.21 8.87 4.00
C VAL A 66 10.22 8.33 5.04
N ASP A 67 10.00 7.03 5.11
CA ASP A 67 8.95 6.46 5.99
C ASP A 67 9.21 4.98 6.24
N GLU A 68 9.13 4.57 7.50
CA GLU A 68 9.11 3.17 7.90
C GLU A 68 7.91 2.89 8.80
N ARG A 69 7.44 1.66 8.76
CA ARG A 69 6.32 1.20 9.57
C ARG A 69 6.50 -0.24 9.95
N GLU A 70 6.16 -0.55 11.16
CA GLU A 70 6.12 -1.88 11.69
C GLU A 70 4.87 -2.09 12.51
N GLY A 71 4.38 -3.31 12.56
CA GLY A 71 3.18 -3.60 13.31
C GLY A 71 2.63 -4.99 13.11
N PHE A 72 1.45 -5.18 13.62
CA PHE A 72 0.76 -6.47 13.51
C PHE A 72 -0.74 -6.27 13.28
N ARG A 73 -1.36 -7.30 12.72
CA ARG A 73 -2.79 -7.36 12.46
C ARG A 73 -3.32 -8.72 12.88
N VAL A 74 -4.50 -8.72 13.50
CA VAL A 74 -5.30 -9.91 13.71
C VAL A 74 -6.46 -9.87 12.73
N ASN A 75 -6.63 -10.95 11.97
CA ASN A 75 -7.76 -11.17 11.09
C ASN A 75 -8.66 -12.24 11.74
N TYR A 76 -9.97 -11.99 11.80
CA TYR A 76 -10.97 -12.96 12.26
C TYR A 76 -12.04 -13.16 11.21
N LEU A 77 -12.12 -14.36 10.65
CA LEU A 77 -13.12 -14.75 9.66
C LEU A 77 -14.46 -15.02 10.34
N VAL A 78 -15.37 -14.07 10.28
CA VAL A 78 -16.72 -14.20 10.85
C VAL A 78 -17.58 -15.11 9.97
N GLN A 79 -17.57 -14.86 8.67
CA GLN A 79 -18.30 -15.62 7.66
C GLN A 79 -17.45 -15.73 6.38
N LYS A 80 -17.85 -16.59 5.47
CA LYS A 80 -17.13 -16.87 4.21
C LYS A 80 -16.61 -15.64 3.46
N TYR A 81 -17.32 -14.51 3.57
CA TYR A 81 -17.01 -13.29 2.84
C TYR A 81 -16.69 -12.09 3.74
N VAL A 82 -16.66 -12.28 5.06
CA VAL A 82 -16.52 -11.19 6.04
C VAL A 82 -15.38 -11.49 7.00
N THR A 83 -14.36 -10.64 7.02
CA THR A 83 -13.23 -10.70 7.93
C THR A 83 -13.17 -9.43 8.76
N LEU A 84 -13.21 -9.55 10.08
CA LEU A 84 -12.90 -8.45 10.99
C LEU A 84 -11.38 -8.33 11.13
N GLN A 85 -10.91 -7.11 11.29
CA GLN A 85 -9.48 -6.80 11.38
C GLN A 85 -9.22 -5.82 12.51
N THR A 86 -8.20 -6.14 13.32
CA THR A 86 -7.61 -5.20 14.27
C THR A 86 -6.13 -5.08 13.93
N LEU A 87 -5.65 -3.86 13.74
CA LEU A 87 -4.29 -3.57 13.33
C LEU A 87 -3.70 -2.53 14.26
N TYR A 88 -2.49 -2.76 14.73
CA TYR A 88 -1.65 -1.77 15.37
C TYR A 88 -0.36 -1.61 14.58
N PHE A 89 0.12 -0.38 14.41
CA PHE A 89 1.47 -0.13 13.94
C PHE A 89 2.06 1.19 14.42
N HIS A 90 3.37 1.17 14.51
CA HIS A 90 4.25 2.31 14.67
C HIS A 90 4.69 2.83 13.30
N ARG A 91 4.78 4.14 13.16
CA ARG A 91 5.33 4.81 11.98
C ARG A 91 6.37 5.83 12.41
N ASP A 92 7.52 5.75 11.80
CA ASP A 92 8.56 6.77 11.87
C ASP A 92 8.81 7.33 10.46
N ALA A 93 8.79 8.65 10.32
CA ALA A 93 8.93 9.28 9.02
C ALA A 93 9.82 10.51 9.07
N LYS A 94 10.62 10.66 8.01
CA LYS A 94 11.48 11.82 7.75
C LYS A 94 11.10 12.42 6.40
N PRO A 95 10.02 13.21 6.34
CA PRO A 95 9.65 13.86 5.09
C PRO A 95 10.74 14.84 4.65
N PRO A 96 10.77 15.24 3.35
CA PRO A 96 11.81 16.11 2.79
C PRO A 96 11.97 17.46 3.50
N ASN A 97 10.95 17.92 4.25
CA ASN A 97 11.03 19.15 5.07
C ASN A 97 11.91 18.98 6.33
N GLY A 98 12.48 17.81 6.56
CA GLY A 98 13.38 17.50 7.66
C GLY A 98 12.76 17.36 9.05
N LYS A 99 11.46 17.58 9.22
CA LYS A 99 10.77 17.37 10.49
C LYS A 99 10.46 15.89 10.69
N HIS A 100 10.93 15.35 11.79
CA HIS A 100 10.65 13.98 12.18
C HIS A 100 9.20 13.83 12.62
N GLU A 101 8.50 12.80 12.10
CA GLU A 101 7.11 12.51 12.44
C GLU A 101 7.02 11.09 13.00
N ARG A 102 6.35 10.96 14.14
CA ARG A 102 6.02 9.68 14.75
C ARG A 102 4.51 9.50 14.84
N GLU A 103 4.06 8.29 14.63
CA GLU A 103 2.64 7.98 14.71
C GLU A 103 2.43 6.55 15.23
N GLU A 104 1.64 6.46 16.32
CA GLU A 104 1.04 5.22 16.76
C GLU A 104 -0.38 5.13 16.20
N ARG A 105 -0.76 3.95 15.70
CA ARG A 105 -2.08 3.79 15.10
C ARG A 105 -2.72 2.49 15.53
N LEU A 106 -3.95 2.60 16.02
CA LEU A 106 -4.84 1.49 16.25
C LEU A 106 -5.98 1.55 15.23
N THR A 107 -6.23 0.44 14.57
CA THR A 107 -7.23 0.35 13.50
C THR A 107 -8.17 -0.80 13.76
N PHE A 108 -9.47 -0.55 13.60
CA PHE A 108 -10.51 -1.56 13.60
C PHE A 108 -11.27 -1.50 12.29
N GLY A 109 -11.68 -2.66 11.79
CA GLY A 109 -12.47 -2.64 10.57
C GLY A 109 -12.91 -3.99 10.07
N ALA A 110 -13.57 -3.95 8.93
CA ALA A 110 -14.09 -5.11 8.23
C ALA A 110 -13.64 -5.11 6.77
N ASN A 111 -13.33 -6.30 6.29
CA ASN A 111 -13.08 -6.57 4.88
C ASN A 111 -14.15 -7.53 4.36
N PHE A 112 -14.78 -7.15 3.24
CA PHE A 112 -15.77 -7.97 2.54
C PHE A 112 -15.17 -8.42 1.22
N LYS A 113 -15.18 -9.73 0.97
CA LYS A 113 -14.64 -10.33 -0.25
C LYS A 113 -15.75 -11.06 -1.00
N ILE A 114 -16.33 -10.39 -2.00
CA ILE A 114 -17.54 -10.81 -2.70
C ILE A 114 -17.18 -11.32 -4.09
N PRO A 115 -17.38 -12.61 -4.41
CA PRO A 115 -17.22 -13.11 -5.79
C PRO A 115 -18.37 -12.64 -6.67
N ILE A 116 -18.04 -12.08 -7.84
CA ILE A 116 -18.99 -11.60 -8.86
C ILE A 116 -18.58 -12.21 -10.20
N GLY A 117 -19.13 -13.38 -10.52
CA GLY A 117 -18.75 -14.13 -11.71
C GLY A 117 -17.26 -14.49 -11.71
N LYS A 118 -16.50 -13.98 -12.69
CA LYS A 118 -15.04 -14.19 -12.79
C LYS A 118 -14.23 -13.17 -11.97
N PHE A 119 -14.89 -12.16 -11.40
CA PHE A 119 -14.27 -11.11 -10.61
C PHE A 119 -14.41 -11.36 -9.11
N THR A 120 -13.57 -10.72 -8.35
CA THR A 120 -13.72 -10.60 -6.90
C THR A 120 -13.73 -9.14 -6.52
N LEU A 121 -14.81 -8.69 -5.88
CA LEU A 121 -14.90 -7.36 -5.28
C LEU A 121 -14.46 -7.44 -3.83
N ASN A 122 -13.42 -6.69 -3.48
CA ASN A 122 -12.99 -6.51 -2.09
C ASN A 122 -13.35 -5.10 -1.65
N THR A 123 -14.04 -4.95 -0.52
CA THR A 123 -14.23 -3.65 0.11
C THR A 123 -13.74 -3.71 1.55
N ARG A 124 -12.91 -2.74 1.91
CA ARG A 124 -12.28 -2.63 3.22
C ARG A 124 -12.68 -1.32 3.87
N ASN A 125 -13.21 -1.41 5.08
CA ASN A 125 -13.66 -0.27 5.88
C ASN A 125 -12.87 -0.24 7.17
N TRP A 126 -12.08 0.80 7.39
CA TRP A 126 -11.19 0.94 8.54
C TRP A 126 -11.46 2.23 9.28
N PHE A 127 -11.55 2.13 10.60
CA PHE A 127 -11.55 3.25 11.54
C PHE A 127 -10.23 3.24 12.27
N GLU A 128 -9.51 4.35 12.21
CA GLU A 128 -8.17 4.49 12.74
C GLU A 128 -8.13 5.56 13.82
N ARG A 129 -7.66 5.21 15.02
CA ARG A 129 -7.20 6.16 16.02
C ARG A 129 -5.72 6.38 15.79
N ARG A 130 -5.30 7.63 15.67
CA ARG A 130 -3.96 8.05 15.32
C ARG A 130 -3.41 8.99 16.40
N TRP A 131 -2.34 8.57 17.07
CA TRP A 131 -1.57 9.41 17.98
C TRP A 131 -0.33 9.88 17.22
N ARG A 132 -0.17 11.19 17.07
CA ARG A 132 0.78 11.79 16.14
C ARG A 132 1.66 12.82 16.81
N GLN A 133 2.92 12.85 16.45
CA GLN A 133 3.89 13.85 16.89
C GLN A 133 4.67 14.37 15.67
N PRO A 134 4.75 15.69 15.47
CA PRO A 134 4.22 16.81 16.28
C PRO A 134 2.75 17.19 16.00
N GLN A 135 2.05 16.48 15.10
CA GLN A 135 0.67 16.80 14.72
C GLN A 135 -0.32 16.41 15.82
N VAL A 136 -1.51 17.02 15.79
CA VAL A 136 -2.61 16.66 16.67
C VAL A 136 -3.15 15.26 16.39
N ASP A 137 -3.58 14.58 17.43
CA ASP A 137 -4.25 13.29 17.33
C ASP A 137 -5.51 13.36 16.48
N ALA A 138 -5.83 12.27 15.80
CA ALA A 138 -7.00 12.23 14.93
C ALA A 138 -7.68 10.86 14.90
N TRP A 139 -8.97 10.90 14.61
CA TRP A 139 -9.68 9.76 14.05
C TRP A 139 -9.71 9.88 12.54
N ARG A 140 -9.62 8.73 11.84
CA ARG A 140 -9.70 8.68 10.39
C ARG A 140 -10.50 7.46 9.95
N TYR A 141 -11.37 7.65 8.98
CA TYR A 141 -12.04 6.58 8.25
C TYR A 141 -11.34 6.34 6.92
N ARG A 142 -11.22 5.08 6.55
CA ARG A 142 -10.72 4.67 5.24
C ARG A 142 -11.66 3.67 4.63
N ASN A 143 -12.05 3.93 3.40
CA ASN A 143 -12.76 2.97 2.57
C ASN A 143 -11.92 2.65 1.33
N ARG A 144 -11.68 1.37 1.07
CA ARG A 144 -11.05 0.91 -0.16
C ARG A 144 -11.98 -0.05 -0.88
N VAL A 145 -12.23 0.21 -2.15
CA VAL A 145 -12.88 -0.71 -3.08
C VAL A 145 -11.83 -1.24 -4.04
N GLN A 146 -11.76 -2.55 -4.22
CA GLN A 146 -10.80 -3.21 -5.09
C GLN A 146 -11.48 -4.28 -5.91
N LEU A 147 -11.25 -4.27 -7.22
CA LEU A 147 -11.68 -5.30 -8.16
C LEU A 147 -10.47 -6.14 -8.56
N GLU A 148 -10.65 -7.46 -8.53
CA GLU A 148 -9.63 -8.44 -8.89
C GLU A 148 -10.17 -9.39 -9.95
N HIS A 149 -9.29 -9.84 -10.87
CA HIS A 149 -9.62 -10.87 -11.84
C HIS A 149 -8.41 -11.77 -12.13
N PRO A 150 -8.54 -13.10 -11.98
CA PRO A 150 -7.48 -14.03 -12.32
C PRO A 150 -7.33 -14.17 -13.84
N PHE A 151 -6.08 -14.23 -14.30
CA PHE A 151 -5.76 -14.49 -15.70
C PHE A 151 -4.51 -15.36 -15.83
N LYS A 152 -4.17 -15.80 -17.04
CA LYS A 152 -3.00 -16.63 -17.29
C LYS A 152 -2.18 -16.08 -18.46
N ILE A 153 -0.87 -16.19 -18.34
CA ILE A 153 0.08 -15.99 -19.43
C ILE A 153 0.83 -17.34 -19.59
N GLY A 154 0.54 -18.05 -20.65
CA GLY A 154 1.01 -19.43 -20.80
C GLY A 154 0.49 -20.33 -19.69
N LYS A 155 1.39 -20.95 -18.93
CA LYS A 155 1.06 -21.82 -17.78
C LYS A 155 0.99 -21.05 -16.45
N THR A 156 1.47 -19.81 -16.41
CA THR A 156 1.59 -19.01 -15.18
C THR A 156 0.28 -18.27 -14.90
N LYS A 157 -0.15 -18.34 -13.64
CA LYS A 157 -1.37 -17.68 -13.16
C LYS A 157 -1.02 -16.34 -12.52
N PHE A 158 -1.78 -15.32 -12.86
CA PHE A 158 -1.71 -13.97 -12.29
C PHE A 158 -3.11 -13.51 -11.87
N THR A 159 -3.15 -12.47 -11.07
CA THR A 159 -4.38 -11.73 -10.77
C THR A 159 -4.09 -10.25 -10.98
N TRP A 160 -4.81 -9.57 -11.87
CA TRP A 160 -4.77 -8.12 -11.90
C TRP A 160 -5.71 -7.55 -10.83
N MET A 161 -5.39 -6.37 -10.35
CA MET A 161 -6.16 -5.64 -9.36
C MET A 161 -6.21 -4.15 -9.71
N ILE A 162 -7.38 -3.54 -9.48
CA ILE A 162 -7.58 -2.10 -9.54
C ILE A 162 -8.29 -1.71 -8.25
N SER A 163 -7.84 -0.66 -7.61
CA SER A 163 -8.45 -0.19 -6.36
C SER A 163 -8.50 1.31 -6.27
N ASP A 164 -9.50 1.80 -5.54
CA ASP A 164 -9.62 3.18 -5.12
C ASP A 164 -9.85 3.25 -3.62
N GLU A 165 -9.14 4.13 -2.93
CA GLU A 165 -9.18 4.26 -1.47
C GLU A 165 -9.34 5.72 -1.07
N PHE A 166 -10.37 6.01 -0.27
CA PHE A 166 -10.72 7.32 0.23
C PHE A 166 -10.44 7.44 1.73
N PHE A 167 -10.06 8.64 2.15
CA PHE A 167 -9.69 8.92 3.55
C PHE A 167 -10.44 10.14 4.05
N TYR A 168 -11.27 9.96 5.07
CA TYR A 168 -11.93 11.03 5.81
C TYR A 168 -11.23 11.25 7.15
N ASP A 169 -10.80 12.47 7.43
CA ASP A 169 -10.12 12.83 8.68
C ASP A 169 -11.02 13.72 9.53
N TRP A 170 -11.41 13.24 10.71
CA TRP A 170 -12.30 13.99 11.61
C TRP A 170 -11.63 15.22 12.23
N SER A 171 -10.31 15.30 12.32
CA SER A 171 -9.62 16.48 12.86
C SER A 171 -9.81 17.72 11.99
N VAL A 172 -10.19 17.54 10.74
CA VAL A 172 -10.44 18.61 9.76
C VAL A 172 -11.81 18.52 9.11
N HIS A 173 -12.62 17.50 9.48
CA HIS A 173 -13.98 17.25 8.99
C HIS A 173 -14.07 17.16 7.46
N ASP A 174 -13.09 16.49 6.81
CA ASP A 174 -13.01 16.50 5.34
C ASP A 174 -12.44 15.20 4.78
N TRP A 175 -12.72 14.93 3.48
CA TRP A 175 -12.06 13.93 2.67
C TRP A 175 -10.70 14.45 2.23
N VAL A 176 -9.65 14.00 2.88
CA VAL A 176 -8.30 14.58 2.77
C VAL A 176 -7.42 13.91 1.74
N ARG A 177 -7.74 12.67 1.36
CA ARG A 177 -6.86 11.87 0.51
C ARG A 177 -7.64 10.87 -0.32
N ASN A 178 -7.17 10.67 -1.55
CA ASN A 178 -7.55 9.58 -2.42
C ASN A 178 -6.31 8.82 -2.88
N ARG A 179 -6.45 7.51 -3.12
CA ARG A 179 -5.42 6.64 -3.70
C ARG A 179 -6.04 5.74 -4.74
N PHE A 180 -5.67 5.95 -5.98
CA PHE A 180 -5.98 5.03 -7.08
C PHE A 180 -4.77 4.15 -7.36
N ALA A 181 -4.96 2.83 -7.43
CA ALA A 181 -3.90 1.88 -7.70
C ALA A 181 -4.33 0.81 -8.70
N ALA A 182 -3.39 0.38 -9.52
CA ALA A 182 -3.53 -0.78 -10.40
C ALA A 182 -2.27 -1.64 -10.34
N GLY A 183 -2.43 -2.96 -10.40
CA GLY A 183 -1.29 -3.86 -10.27
C GLY A 183 -1.59 -5.30 -10.62
N ILE A 184 -0.57 -6.13 -10.43
CA ILE A 184 -0.59 -7.56 -10.71
C ILE A 184 -0.05 -8.31 -9.50
N SER A 185 -0.72 -9.39 -9.15
CA SER A 185 -0.35 -10.36 -8.12
C SER A 185 0.08 -11.68 -8.75
N HIS A 186 1.16 -12.26 -8.26
CA HIS A 186 1.63 -13.59 -8.62
C HIS A 186 1.96 -14.42 -7.39
N ALA A 187 1.32 -15.58 -7.27
CA ALA A 187 1.66 -16.58 -6.25
C ALA A 187 2.73 -17.54 -6.83
N PHE A 188 3.95 -17.45 -6.33
CA PHE A 188 5.03 -18.37 -6.70
C PHE A 188 4.76 -19.78 -6.19
N ASN A 189 4.20 -19.88 -4.99
CA ASN A 189 3.80 -21.13 -4.35
C ASN A 189 2.72 -20.85 -3.27
N LYS A 190 2.37 -21.85 -2.45
CA LYS A 190 1.38 -21.73 -1.37
C LYS A 190 1.83 -20.79 -0.23
N HIS A 191 3.11 -20.48 -0.14
CA HIS A 191 3.71 -19.69 0.93
C HIS A 191 4.10 -18.28 0.50
N LEU A 192 4.36 -18.04 -0.78
CA LEU A 192 4.93 -16.78 -1.25
C LEU A 192 4.10 -16.20 -2.39
N THR A 193 3.65 -14.96 -2.21
CA THR A 193 2.97 -14.15 -3.22
C THR A 193 3.63 -12.77 -3.29
N LEU A 194 3.77 -12.25 -4.50
CA LEU A 194 4.24 -10.88 -4.76
C LEU A 194 3.14 -10.11 -5.49
N ASP A 195 2.85 -8.93 -4.98
CA ASP A 195 2.06 -7.92 -5.68
C ASP A 195 3.01 -6.81 -6.16
N VAL A 196 2.86 -6.38 -7.41
CA VAL A 196 3.53 -5.21 -7.97
C VAL A 196 2.46 -4.26 -8.48
N TYR A 197 2.53 -2.99 -8.11
CA TYR A 197 1.49 -2.02 -8.45
C TYR A 197 2.05 -0.62 -8.70
N GLY A 198 1.34 0.13 -9.53
CA GLY A 198 1.44 1.57 -9.62
C GLY A 198 0.30 2.22 -8.84
N MET A 199 0.56 3.34 -8.17
CA MET A 199 -0.47 4.07 -7.44
C MET A 199 -0.26 5.58 -7.59
N ARG A 200 -1.37 6.30 -7.71
CA ARG A 200 -1.43 7.76 -7.56
C ARG A 200 -2.13 8.08 -6.25
N GLN A 201 -1.47 8.82 -5.39
CA GLN A 201 -2.08 9.45 -4.22
C GLN A 201 -2.28 10.92 -4.49
N ASN A 202 -3.47 11.43 -4.21
CA ASN A 202 -3.77 12.86 -4.16
C ASN A 202 -4.11 13.22 -2.71
N ASP A 203 -3.49 14.29 -2.19
CA ASP A 203 -3.69 14.74 -0.81
C ASP A 203 -3.61 16.27 -0.76
N GLY A 204 -4.72 16.91 -0.51
CA GLY A 204 -4.81 18.38 -0.45
C GLY A 204 -4.18 19.01 0.81
N ARG A 205 -3.69 18.21 1.78
CA ARG A 205 -3.27 18.69 3.10
C ARG A 205 -1.84 18.33 3.51
N THR A 206 -1.16 17.52 2.72
CA THR A 206 0.25 17.17 2.97
C THR A 206 1.16 17.76 1.91
N LYS A 207 2.46 17.81 2.20
CA LYS A 207 3.50 18.14 1.21
C LYS A 207 4.59 17.07 1.29
N PRO A 208 4.86 16.41 0.17
CA PRO A 208 4.19 16.50 -1.12
C PRO A 208 2.71 16.11 -1.02
N GLY A 209 1.81 16.81 -1.72
CA GLY A 209 0.38 16.51 -1.78
C GLY A 209 0.11 15.32 -2.68
N ASP A 210 0.68 15.34 -3.85
CA ASP A 210 0.55 14.32 -4.86
C ASP A 210 1.76 13.39 -4.84
N VAL A 211 1.50 12.06 -4.82
CA VAL A 211 2.58 11.06 -4.83
C VAL A 211 2.30 10.01 -5.90
N ASN A 212 3.26 9.82 -6.80
CA ASN A 212 3.30 8.68 -7.70
C ASN A 212 4.09 7.56 -7.04
N VAL A 213 3.55 6.36 -7.00
CA VAL A 213 4.16 5.23 -6.29
C VAL A 213 4.36 4.05 -7.22
N ILE A 214 5.55 3.47 -7.16
CA ILE A 214 5.82 2.11 -7.59
C ILE A 214 5.89 1.27 -6.32
N GLY A 215 4.99 0.30 -6.18
CA GLY A 215 4.87 -0.47 -4.95
C GLY A 215 5.06 -1.96 -5.13
N THR A 216 5.60 -2.60 -4.09
CA THR A 216 5.65 -4.05 -3.96
C THR A 216 5.04 -4.49 -2.63
N THR A 217 4.37 -5.64 -2.61
CA THR A 217 3.96 -6.29 -1.36
C THR A 217 4.34 -7.77 -1.40
N TRP A 218 5.23 -8.15 -0.53
CA TRP A 218 5.62 -9.55 -0.31
C TRP A 218 4.72 -10.15 0.75
N ARG A 219 3.95 -11.17 0.37
CA ARG A 219 3.07 -11.89 1.28
C ARG A 219 3.60 -13.29 1.50
N ILE A 220 4.01 -13.56 2.74
CA ILE A 220 4.55 -14.84 3.19
C ILE A 220 3.49 -15.47 4.10
N ARG A 221 3.15 -16.73 3.86
CA ARG A 221 2.22 -17.53 4.67
C ARG A 221 2.93 -18.75 5.23
N LEU A 222 2.98 -18.87 6.55
CA LEU A 222 3.57 -20.02 7.27
C LEU A 222 2.58 -21.18 7.37
#